data_971a9b6e29b9c94a14a168060f987550
#
_entry.id   971a9b6e29b9c94a14a168060f987550
#
_cell.length_a   1.000
_cell.length_b   1.000
_cell.length_c   1.000
_cell.angle_alpha   90.00
_cell.angle_beta   90.00
_cell.angle_gamma   90.00
#
_symmetry.space_group_name_H-M   'P 1'
#
loop_
_entity.id
_entity.type
_entity.pdbx_description
1 polymer ?
#
loop_
_entity_poly.entity_id
_entity_poly.type
_entity_poly.pdbx_seq_one_letter_code
_entity_poly.pdbx_strand_id
1 'polypeptide(L)'
;SIRRILNYPEHTNLWMCHDYLTGERRSYQWKSTVEKQRKLNPHVKDGINENEFVKIREEKDSQLGAPKLIVPSIQVNMRAGEMPPPERNGVSYLKVPLRVKERK
;
A
#
# COMPACT_ATOMS: atom_id res chain seq x y z
N SER A 1 12.01 5.69 -6.96
CA SER A 1 11.84 4.25 -7.29
C SER A 1 10.88 4.01 -8.46
N ILE A 2 9.70 4.63 -8.45
CA ILE A 2 8.69 4.47 -9.52
C ILE A 2 9.25 4.87 -10.89
N ARG A 3 9.92 6.01 -11.00
CA ARG A 3 10.55 6.45 -12.26
C ARG A 3 11.58 5.47 -12.78
N ARG A 4 12.28 4.81 -11.91
CA ARG A 4 13.26 3.78 -12.25
C ARG A 4 12.59 2.57 -12.90
N ILE A 5 11.43 2.15 -12.39
CA ILE A 5 10.61 1.09 -12.98
C ILE A 5 10.07 1.53 -14.34
N LEU A 6 9.56 2.75 -14.45
CA LEU A 6 8.99 3.28 -15.68
C LEU A 6 10.03 3.61 -16.76
N ASN A 7 11.31 3.54 -16.46
CA ASN A 7 12.41 3.66 -17.42
C ASN A 7 12.78 2.32 -18.10
N TYR A 8 12.19 1.21 -17.68
CA TYR A 8 12.31 -0.04 -18.43
C TYR A 8 11.65 0.06 -19.80
N PRO A 9 11.99 -0.82 -20.76
CA PRO A 9 11.34 -0.84 -22.07
C PRO A 9 9.82 -0.87 -21.96
N GLU A 10 9.13 -0.21 -22.88
CA GLU A 10 7.67 -0.04 -22.85
C GLU A 10 6.88 -1.35 -22.81
N HIS A 11 7.40 -2.42 -23.41
CA HIS A 11 6.79 -3.74 -23.41
C HIS A 11 7.05 -4.56 -22.15
N THR A 12 7.82 -4.05 -21.18
CA THR A 12 8.08 -4.74 -19.93
C THR A 12 6.79 -4.99 -19.18
N ASN A 13 6.57 -6.24 -18.79
CA ASN A 13 5.41 -6.62 -17.99
C ASN A 13 5.57 -6.23 -16.54
N LEU A 14 4.53 -5.64 -15.98
CA LEU A 14 4.43 -5.30 -14.56
C LEU A 14 3.30 -6.11 -13.93
N TRP A 15 3.61 -6.84 -12.89
CA TRP A 15 2.65 -7.65 -12.13
C TRP A 15 2.27 -6.94 -10.86
N MET A 16 0.97 -6.69 -10.68
CA MET A 16 0.45 -5.91 -9.57
C MET A 16 0.01 -6.80 -8.42
N CYS A 17 0.37 -6.41 -7.19
CA CYS A 17 -0.12 -7.06 -5.98
C CYS A 17 -1.59 -6.73 -5.70
N HIS A 18 -2.00 -5.51 -6.03
CA HIS A 18 -3.34 -4.99 -5.78
C HIS A 18 -3.81 -4.16 -6.96
N ASP A 19 -5.09 -4.22 -7.25
CA ASP A 19 -5.74 -3.32 -8.19
C ASP A 19 -7.02 -2.76 -7.57
N TYR A 20 -7.08 -1.45 -7.47
CA TYR A 20 -8.27 -0.71 -7.08
C TYR A 20 -8.83 -0.09 -8.34
N LEU A 21 -10.01 -0.50 -8.78
CA LEU A 21 -10.63 0.04 -9.98
C LEU A 21 -10.64 1.56 -9.95
N THR A 22 -9.97 2.18 -10.92
CA THR A 22 -9.89 3.63 -11.06
C THR A 22 -10.36 4.06 -12.45
N GLY A 23 -10.91 5.26 -12.55
CA GLY A 23 -11.42 5.80 -13.80
C GLY A 23 -12.60 4.98 -14.32
N GLU A 24 -12.61 4.72 -15.61
CA GLU A 24 -13.69 4.00 -16.29
C GLU A 24 -13.49 2.48 -16.36
N ARG A 25 -12.45 1.97 -15.72
CA ARG A 25 -12.17 0.53 -15.74
C ARG A 25 -13.25 -0.24 -14.98
N ARG A 26 -13.75 -1.30 -15.57
CA ARG A 26 -14.82 -2.14 -15.03
C ARG A 26 -14.35 -3.52 -14.57
N SER A 27 -13.09 -3.88 -14.85
CA SER A 27 -12.51 -5.17 -14.47
C SER A 27 -11.14 -5.02 -13.84
N TYR A 28 -10.83 -5.90 -12.89
CA TYR A 28 -9.52 -5.95 -12.27
C TYR A 28 -8.47 -6.50 -13.23
N GLN A 29 -7.27 -5.95 -13.17
CA GLN A 29 -6.13 -6.39 -13.96
C GLN A 29 -4.91 -6.54 -13.06
N TRP A 30 -4.33 -7.72 -13.03
CA TRP A 30 -3.12 -8.02 -12.25
C TRP A 30 -1.84 -7.88 -13.06
N LYS A 31 -1.94 -7.74 -14.36
CA LYS A 31 -0.82 -7.58 -15.28
C LYS A 31 -1.00 -6.32 -16.10
N SER A 32 0.09 -5.58 -16.26
CA SER A 32 0.14 -4.38 -17.10
C SER A 32 1.51 -4.29 -17.78
N THR A 33 1.75 -3.20 -18.48
CA THR A 33 3.04 -2.90 -19.10
C THR A 33 3.52 -1.52 -18.66
N VAL A 34 4.81 -1.27 -18.80
CA VAL A 34 5.39 0.07 -18.55
C VAL A 34 4.68 1.11 -19.42
N GLU A 35 4.45 0.84 -20.68
CA GLU A 35 3.73 1.75 -21.57
C GLU A 35 2.34 2.13 -21.05
N LYS A 36 1.54 1.14 -20.64
CA LYS A 36 0.21 1.39 -20.09
C LYS A 36 0.24 2.24 -18.82
N GLN A 37 1.18 1.95 -17.93
CA GLN A 37 1.33 2.72 -16.68
C GLN A 37 1.75 4.17 -16.95
N ARG A 38 2.63 4.39 -17.89
CA ARG A 38 3.06 5.74 -18.27
C ARG A 38 1.96 6.56 -18.94
N LYS A 39 1.06 5.92 -19.67
CA LYS A 39 -0.05 6.59 -20.37
C LYS A 39 -1.30 6.78 -19.51
N LEU A 40 -1.63 5.80 -18.69
CA LEU A 40 -2.96 5.69 -18.09
C LEU A 40 -2.99 5.79 -16.57
N ASN A 41 -1.87 5.56 -15.87
CA ASN A 41 -1.89 5.60 -14.41
C ASN A 41 -2.09 7.03 -13.91
N PRO A 42 -3.18 7.32 -13.19
CA PRO A 42 -3.51 8.68 -12.78
C PRO A 42 -2.49 9.33 -11.83
N HIS A 43 -1.69 8.52 -11.13
CA HIS A 43 -0.71 9.00 -10.16
C HIS A 43 0.68 9.23 -10.74
N VAL A 44 1.08 8.41 -11.73
CA VAL A 44 2.47 8.34 -12.20
C VAL A 44 2.61 8.39 -13.72
N LYS A 45 1.54 8.68 -14.46
CA LYS A 45 1.60 8.85 -15.91
C LYS A 45 2.59 9.95 -16.30
N ASP A 46 3.06 9.90 -17.54
CA ASP A 46 3.95 10.94 -18.07
C ASP A 46 3.33 12.34 -17.90
N GLY A 47 4.15 13.31 -17.47
CA GLY A 47 3.73 14.69 -17.20
C GLY A 47 3.40 14.98 -15.74
N ILE A 48 3.23 13.98 -14.90
CA ILE A 48 3.06 14.18 -13.45
C ILE A 48 4.43 14.35 -12.81
N ASN A 49 4.67 15.49 -12.18
CA ASN A 49 5.89 15.73 -11.40
C ASN A 49 5.75 15.27 -9.95
N GLU A 50 6.84 15.34 -9.20
CA GLU A 50 6.86 14.89 -7.79
C GLU A 50 5.88 15.67 -6.92
N ASN A 51 5.78 16.97 -7.08
CA ASN A 51 4.87 17.82 -6.28
C ASN A 51 3.41 17.46 -6.55
N GLU A 52 3.04 17.24 -7.79
CA GLU A 52 1.70 16.80 -8.18
C GLU A 52 1.39 15.42 -7.63
N PHE A 53 2.34 14.50 -7.69
CA PHE A 53 2.20 13.16 -7.11
C PHE A 53 1.96 13.23 -5.60
N VAL A 54 2.77 13.99 -4.88
CA VAL A 54 2.63 14.17 -3.43
C VAL A 54 1.25 14.74 -3.10
N LYS A 55 0.82 15.77 -3.81
CA LYS A 55 -0.49 16.38 -3.62
C LYS A 55 -1.65 15.39 -3.81
N ILE A 56 -1.63 14.63 -4.89
CA ILE A 56 -2.63 13.60 -5.17
C ILE A 56 -2.67 12.56 -4.04
N ARG A 57 -1.50 12.12 -3.58
CA ARG A 57 -1.39 11.12 -2.50
C ARG A 57 -1.89 11.67 -1.17
N GLU A 58 -1.53 12.89 -0.81
CA GLU A 58 -1.97 13.51 0.43
C GLU A 58 -3.50 13.69 0.45
N GLU A 59 -4.10 14.15 -0.64
CA GLU A 59 -5.56 14.27 -0.77
C GLU A 59 -6.25 12.92 -0.61
N LYS A 60 -5.74 11.88 -1.26
CA LYS A 60 -6.29 10.53 -1.17
C LYS A 60 -6.12 9.96 0.23
N ASP A 61 -4.95 10.08 0.81
CA ASP A 61 -4.63 9.51 2.12
C ASP A 61 -5.41 10.19 3.24
N SER A 62 -5.75 11.48 3.10
CA SER A 62 -6.58 12.20 4.06
C SER A 62 -8.01 11.62 4.20
N GLN A 63 -8.48 10.93 3.16
CA GLN A 63 -9.80 10.30 3.12
C GLN A 63 -9.78 8.84 3.56
N LEU A 64 -8.59 8.26 3.73
CA LEU A 64 -8.43 6.86 4.12
C LEU A 64 -8.25 6.74 5.63
N GLY A 65 -8.93 5.76 6.21
CA GLY A 65 -8.70 5.34 7.59
C GLY A 65 -7.55 4.34 7.69
N ALA A 66 -7.09 4.10 8.92
CA ALA A 66 -6.13 3.03 9.17
C ALA A 66 -6.75 1.65 8.88
N PRO A 67 -5.98 0.69 8.33
CA PRO A 67 -6.46 -0.67 8.14
C PRO A 67 -6.91 -1.31 9.45
N LYS A 68 -7.96 -2.13 9.41
CA LYS A 68 -8.50 -2.81 10.59
C LYS A 68 -7.45 -3.64 11.36
N LEU A 69 -6.56 -4.26 10.63
CA LEU A 69 -5.53 -5.15 11.17
C LEU A 69 -4.16 -4.48 11.32
N ILE A 70 -4.09 -3.14 11.33
CA ILE A 70 -2.81 -2.43 11.38
C ILE A 70 -1.97 -2.83 12.59
N VAL A 71 -2.57 -2.93 13.77
CA VAL A 71 -1.85 -3.24 15.02
C VAL A 71 -1.21 -4.62 14.98
N PRO A 72 -1.94 -5.72 14.71
CA PRO A 72 -1.31 -7.03 14.59
C PRO A 72 -0.35 -7.11 13.39
N SER A 73 -0.67 -6.49 12.27
CA SER A 73 0.18 -6.51 11.07
C SER A 73 1.55 -5.87 11.31
N ILE A 74 1.61 -4.74 11.98
CA ILE A 74 2.87 -4.07 12.30
C ILE A 74 3.78 -4.98 13.13
N GLN A 75 3.23 -5.68 14.10
CA GLN A 75 4.01 -6.56 15.00
C GLN A 75 4.69 -7.71 14.25
N VAL A 76 4.08 -8.22 13.21
CA VAL A 76 4.64 -9.28 12.35
C VAL A 76 5.55 -8.68 11.27
N ASN A 77 5.15 -7.59 10.64
CA ASN A 77 5.90 -6.97 9.54
C ASN A 77 7.24 -6.39 10.00
N MET A 78 7.29 -5.81 11.19
CA MET A 78 8.55 -5.34 11.78
C MET A 78 9.56 -6.45 12.03
N ARG A 79 9.11 -7.70 12.08
CA ARG A 79 9.93 -8.91 12.28
C ARG A 79 10.08 -9.71 11.00
N ALA A 80 9.88 -9.10 9.85
CA ALA A 80 9.99 -9.75 8.54
C ALA A 80 9.16 -11.06 8.42
N GLY A 81 7.99 -11.08 9.04
CA GLY A 81 7.08 -12.24 9.03
C GLY A 81 7.25 -13.19 10.21
N GLU A 82 8.25 -12.99 11.05
CA GLU A 82 8.42 -13.80 12.25
C GLU A 82 7.43 -13.43 13.36
N MET A 83 7.01 -14.43 14.11
CA MET A 83 6.12 -14.21 15.24
C MET A 83 6.86 -13.52 16.40
N PRO A 84 6.17 -12.73 17.22
CA PRO A 84 6.76 -12.17 18.42
C PRO A 84 7.33 -13.26 19.34
N PRO A 85 8.42 -12.97 20.09
CA PRO A 85 8.97 -13.92 21.04
C PRO A 85 7.92 -14.41 22.04
N PRO A 86 7.98 -15.67 22.45
CA PRO A 86 7.02 -16.19 23.43
C PRO A 86 7.20 -15.50 24.80
N GLU A 87 6.10 -15.33 25.50
CA GLU A 87 6.06 -14.88 26.88
C GLU A 87 6.52 -16.00 27.82
N ARG A 88 6.54 -15.73 29.15
CA ARG A 88 7.00 -16.70 30.15
C ARG A 88 6.27 -18.04 30.13
N ASN A 89 5.03 -18.06 29.64
CA ASN A 89 4.23 -19.29 29.48
C ASN A 89 4.54 -20.04 28.18
N GLY A 90 5.51 -19.61 27.38
CA GLY A 90 5.89 -20.24 26.13
C GLY A 90 4.97 -19.95 24.95
N VAL A 91 4.03 -19.02 25.08
CA VAL A 91 3.06 -18.66 24.04
C VAL A 91 3.40 -17.29 23.44
N SER A 92 3.38 -17.19 22.12
CA SER A 92 3.51 -15.91 21.40
C SER A 92 2.16 -15.22 21.28
N TYR A 93 2.14 -13.91 21.52
CA TYR A 93 0.93 -13.09 21.46
C TYR A 93 1.10 -11.92 20.51
N LEU A 94 0.01 -11.54 19.86
CA LEU A 94 -0.13 -10.25 19.22
C LEU A 94 -0.85 -9.31 20.20
N LYS A 95 -0.20 -8.21 20.57
CA LYS A 95 -0.72 -7.28 21.57
C LYS A 95 -1.71 -6.31 20.92
N VAL A 96 -2.87 -6.14 21.52
CA VAL A 96 -3.91 -5.20 21.07
C VAL A 96 -4.12 -4.18 22.18
N PRO A 97 -3.94 -2.87 21.89
CA PRO A 97 -4.17 -1.84 22.90
C PRO A 97 -5.67 -1.72 23.21
N LEU A 98 -5.97 -1.70 24.50
CA LEU A 98 -7.31 -1.41 24.99
C LEU A 98 -7.37 0.05 25.44
N ARG A 99 -8.30 0.81 24.84
CA ARG A 99 -8.58 2.17 25.27
C ARG A 99 -9.81 2.16 26.16
N VAL A 100 -9.58 2.23 27.44
CA VAL A 100 -10.67 2.34 28.43
C VAL A 100 -10.95 3.81 28.62
N LYS A 101 -12.21 4.23 28.38
CA LYS A 101 -12.62 5.59 28.73
C LYS A 101 -12.72 5.69 30.25
N GLU A 102 -12.05 6.70 30.82
CA GLU A 102 -12.24 6.99 32.24
C GLU A 102 -13.72 7.38 32.50
N ARG A 103 -14.28 6.76 33.53
CA ARG A 103 -15.59 7.20 34.04
C ARG A 103 -15.39 8.48 34.84
N LYS A 104 -16.02 9.54 34.36
CA LYS A 104 -16.12 10.77 35.17
C LYS A 104 -17.20 10.63 36.22
#